data_3e7f5b49235bffe1dfbfe554ed0764c8
#
_entry.id   3e7f5b49235bffe1dfbfe554ed0764c8
#
_cell.length_a   1.000
_cell.length_b   1.000
_cell.length_c   1.000
_cell.angle_alpha   90.00
_cell.angle_beta   90.00
_cell.angle_gamma   90.00
#
_symmetry.space_group_name_H-M   'P 1'
#
loop_
_entity.id
_entity.type
_entity.pdbx_description
1 polymer ?
#
loop_
_entity_poly.entity_id
_entity_poly.type
_entity_poly.pdbx_seq_one_letter_code
_entity_poly.pdbx_strand_id
1 'polypeptide(L)'
;MKLPYGMMTTLMPSDPRPTEVAAELEPGIWYFDLTRGQDKDFDAVLPKLAEAKGIIFDMRGYPRVSPAWFQYMTKTALRSAQWHVPLVDRPGEMVFERSGEWNITPKEPYLGAKKVFLTHGGAISYAESTMGIVENYKLGEIVGEATAGTNGNVNPFELPGGYSLSWTGMKVLKHDGSQHHGVGIAPTVPAVRTQAGVAAGRDEVLERGILLLKQ
;
A
#
# COMPACT_ATOMS: atom_id res chain seq x y z
N MET A 1 -31.32 0.38 -21.05
CA MET A 1 -30.55 -0.71 -21.69
C MET A 1 -29.86 -1.49 -20.59
N LYS A 2 -30.18 -2.79 -20.37
CA LYS A 2 -29.46 -3.62 -19.39
C LYS A 2 -28.24 -4.22 -20.10
N LEU A 3 -27.04 -3.83 -19.73
CA LEU A 3 -25.82 -4.45 -20.22
C LEU A 3 -25.68 -5.85 -19.60
N PRO A 4 -25.39 -6.91 -20.37
CA PRO A 4 -25.11 -8.23 -19.82
C PRO A 4 -23.88 -8.17 -18.90
N TYR A 5 -23.93 -8.88 -17.75
CA TYR A 5 -22.85 -8.90 -16.75
C TYR A 5 -21.45 -9.18 -17.33
N GLY A 6 -21.35 -10.01 -18.36
CA GLY A 6 -20.09 -10.28 -19.06
C GLY A 6 -19.52 -9.11 -19.90
N MET A 7 -20.34 -8.08 -20.19
CA MET A 7 -19.86 -6.91 -20.94
C MET A 7 -19.08 -5.91 -20.09
N MET A 8 -19.28 -5.89 -18.76
CA MET A 8 -18.55 -4.96 -17.90
C MET A 8 -17.07 -5.31 -17.77
N THR A 9 -16.72 -6.59 -17.78
CA THR A 9 -15.32 -7.03 -17.74
C THR A 9 -14.55 -6.73 -19.03
N THR A 10 -15.26 -6.66 -20.17
CA THR A 10 -14.66 -6.36 -21.48
C THR A 10 -14.43 -4.84 -21.68
N LEU A 11 -15.09 -4.00 -20.88
CA LEU A 11 -14.95 -2.54 -20.93
C LEU A 11 -13.95 -1.99 -19.91
N MET A 12 -13.40 -2.84 -19.03
CA MET A 12 -12.36 -2.42 -18.11
C MET A 12 -11.06 -2.20 -18.91
N PRO A 13 -10.40 -1.05 -18.75
CA PRO A 13 -9.09 -0.83 -19.34
C PRO A 13 -8.14 -1.94 -18.87
N SER A 14 -7.26 -2.40 -19.77
CA SER A 14 -6.20 -3.32 -19.38
C SER A 14 -5.35 -2.68 -18.27
N ASP A 15 -4.89 -3.51 -17.34
CA ASP A 15 -3.95 -3.08 -16.33
C ASP A 15 -2.59 -2.80 -17.01
N PRO A 16 -2.11 -1.56 -17.06
CA PRO A 16 -0.86 -1.21 -17.75
C PRO A 16 0.40 -1.55 -16.94
N ARG A 17 0.24 -2.15 -15.75
CA ARG A 17 1.39 -2.53 -14.93
C ARG A 17 2.25 -3.58 -15.62
N PRO A 18 3.56 -3.66 -15.30
CA PRO A 18 4.41 -4.74 -15.78
C PRO A 18 3.77 -6.11 -15.57
N THR A 19 3.88 -7.01 -16.54
CA THR A 19 3.31 -8.37 -16.47
C THR A 19 3.94 -9.16 -15.33
N GLU A 20 5.25 -9.04 -15.19
CA GLU A 20 6.03 -9.71 -14.14
C GLU A 20 5.83 -9.01 -12.79
N VAL A 21 5.81 -9.81 -11.73
CA VAL A 21 5.73 -9.33 -10.34
C VAL A 21 6.98 -8.55 -9.96
N ALA A 22 8.14 -8.99 -10.46
CA ALA A 22 9.43 -8.34 -10.28
C ALA A 22 10.13 -8.24 -11.62
N ALA A 23 10.62 -7.05 -11.99
CA ALA A 23 11.30 -6.81 -13.25
C ALA A 23 12.34 -5.70 -13.13
N GLU A 24 13.42 -5.81 -13.87
CA GLU A 24 14.31 -4.69 -14.15
C GLU A 24 13.72 -3.89 -15.32
N LEU A 25 13.19 -2.70 -15.03
CA LEU A 25 12.52 -1.86 -16.03
C LEU A 25 13.50 -1.07 -16.89
N GLU A 26 14.62 -0.67 -16.28
CA GLU A 26 15.74 0.02 -16.90
C GLU A 26 17.03 -0.39 -16.17
N PRO A 27 18.21 -0.21 -16.75
CA PRO A 27 19.45 -0.65 -16.13
C PRO A 27 19.66 -0.14 -14.71
N GLY A 28 19.50 -1.04 -13.72
CA GLY A 28 19.59 -0.78 -12.30
C GLY A 28 18.30 -0.24 -11.64
N ILE A 29 17.20 -0.06 -12.39
CA ILE A 29 15.90 0.32 -11.82
C ILE A 29 14.98 -0.91 -11.77
N TRP A 30 14.72 -1.37 -10.56
CA TRP A 30 13.91 -2.54 -10.29
C TRP A 30 12.50 -2.17 -9.87
N TYR A 31 11.55 -2.99 -10.28
CA TYR A 31 10.12 -2.92 -9.91
C TYR A 31 9.74 -4.17 -9.13
N PHE A 32 8.92 -4.01 -8.09
CA PHE A 32 8.30 -5.11 -7.37
C PHE A 32 6.85 -4.75 -7.03
N ASP A 33 5.90 -5.61 -7.45
CA ASP A 33 4.48 -5.46 -7.17
C ASP A 33 4.12 -6.15 -5.84
N LEU A 34 3.93 -5.35 -4.80
CA LEU A 34 3.57 -5.82 -3.46
C LEU A 34 2.15 -6.43 -3.42
N THR A 35 1.30 -6.09 -4.41
CA THR A 35 -0.11 -6.53 -4.43
C THR A 35 -0.30 -7.87 -5.15
N ARG A 36 0.59 -8.25 -6.04
CA ARG A 36 0.59 -9.52 -6.78
C ARG A 36 1.64 -10.50 -6.28
N GLY A 37 2.78 -9.99 -5.83
CA GLY A 37 3.89 -10.77 -5.27
C GLY A 37 3.58 -11.37 -3.90
N GLN A 38 4.33 -12.41 -3.56
CA GLN A 38 4.35 -13.07 -2.26
C GLN A 38 5.74 -12.95 -1.64
N ASP A 39 5.90 -13.30 -0.36
CA ASP A 39 7.19 -13.25 0.34
C ASP A 39 8.29 -14.03 -0.41
N LYS A 40 7.97 -15.20 -0.96
CA LYS A 40 8.91 -16.01 -1.76
C LYS A 40 9.41 -15.29 -3.02
N ASP A 41 8.55 -14.47 -3.64
CA ASP A 41 8.91 -13.73 -4.86
C ASP A 41 9.83 -12.56 -4.48
N PHE A 42 9.58 -11.92 -3.33
CA PHE A 42 10.45 -10.90 -2.76
C PHE A 42 11.82 -11.47 -2.40
N ASP A 43 11.86 -12.60 -1.69
CA ASP A 43 13.10 -13.28 -1.29
C ASP A 43 13.95 -13.67 -2.51
N ALA A 44 13.31 -14.14 -3.59
CA ALA A 44 14.00 -14.53 -4.83
C ALA A 44 14.67 -13.34 -5.54
N VAL A 45 14.10 -12.14 -5.45
CA VAL A 45 14.64 -10.94 -6.10
C VAL A 45 15.48 -10.07 -5.16
N LEU A 46 15.46 -10.32 -3.85
CA LEU A 46 16.16 -9.53 -2.83
C LEU A 46 17.64 -9.28 -3.14
N PRO A 47 18.46 -10.25 -3.62
CA PRO A 47 19.86 -9.99 -3.98
C PRO A 47 19.99 -8.94 -5.10
N LYS A 48 19.08 -8.94 -6.07
CA LYS A 48 19.07 -7.97 -7.17
C LYS A 48 18.62 -6.59 -6.70
N LEU A 49 17.63 -6.52 -5.79
CA LEU A 49 17.19 -5.27 -5.18
C LEU A 49 18.31 -4.64 -4.33
N ALA A 50 19.17 -5.45 -3.70
CA ALA A 50 20.29 -4.96 -2.90
C ALA A 50 21.38 -4.27 -3.75
N GLU A 51 21.50 -4.64 -5.01
CA GLU A 51 22.45 -4.05 -5.98
C GLU A 51 21.80 -2.96 -6.85
N ALA A 52 20.49 -2.73 -6.71
CA ALA A 52 19.76 -1.76 -7.51
C ALA A 52 20.23 -0.31 -7.27
N LYS A 53 20.11 0.51 -8.30
CA LYS A 53 20.28 1.98 -8.21
C LYS A 53 19.00 2.68 -7.75
N GLY A 54 17.85 2.10 -8.08
CA GLY A 54 16.52 2.58 -7.70
C GLY A 54 15.52 1.44 -7.67
N ILE A 55 14.54 1.53 -6.76
CA ILE A 55 13.52 0.50 -6.59
C ILE A 55 12.14 1.14 -6.58
N ILE A 56 11.22 0.59 -7.36
CA ILE A 56 9.81 0.93 -7.36
C ILE A 56 9.02 -0.19 -6.69
N PHE A 57 8.33 0.13 -5.61
CA PHE A 57 7.38 -0.75 -4.94
C PHE A 57 5.94 -0.35 -5.31
N ASP A 58 5.20 -1.24 -5.94
CA ASP A 58 3.82 -0.98 -6.35
C ASP A 58 2.85 -1.41 -5.25
N MET A 59 2.23 -0.44 -4.60
CA MET A 59 1.21 -0.60 -3.56
C MET A 59 -0.18 -0.15 -4.06
N ARG A 60 -0.41 -0.14 -5.35
CA ARG A 60 -1.72 0.19 -5.92
C ARG A 60 -2.68 -1.00 -5.77
N GLY A 61 -3.17 -1.22 -4.55
CA GLY A 61 -4.09 -2.29 -4.17
C GLY A 61 -3.80 -2.85 -2.77
N TYR A 62 -4.23 -4.09 -2.54
CA TYR A 62 -4.05 -4.78 -1.26
C TYR A 62 -2.83 -5.72 -1.32
N PRO A 63 -1.81 -5.54 -0.46
CA PRO A 63 -0.58 -6.32 -0.54
C PRO A 63 -0.78 -7.78 -0.13
N ARG A 64 0.02 -8.66 -0.74
CA ARG A 64 0.08 -10.10 -0.43
C ARG A 64 1.37 -10.51 0.27
N VAL A 65 2.32 -9.59 0.36
CA VAL A 65 3.56 -9.78 1.12
C VAL A 65 3.33 -9.48 2.60
N SER A 66 4.02 -10.19 3.48
CA SER A 66 4.02 -9.89 4.92
C SER A 66 4.80 -8.60 5.20
N PRO A 67 4.66 -7.96 6.40
CA PRO A 67 5.44 -6.76 6.72
C PRO A 67 6.95 -7.01 6.83
N ALA A 68 7.40 -8.26 6.75
CA ALA A 68 8.79 -8.64 6.91
C ALA A 68 9.75 -7.98 5.90
N TRP A 69 9.27 -7.64 4.70
CA TRP A 69 10.09 -6.95 3.70
C TRP A 69 10.64 -5.59 4.16
N PHE A 70 9.98 -4.94 5.13
CA PHE A 70 10.49 -3.70 5.73
C PHE A 70 11.80 -3.87 6.49
N GLN A 71 12.13 -5.10 6.93
CA GLN A 71 13.39 -5.39 7.62
C GLN A 71 14.62 -4.97 6.80
N TYR A 72 14.49 -4.96 5.47
CA TYR A 72 15.54 -4.61 4.53
C TYR A 72 15.54 -3.12 4.14
N MET A 73 14.55 -2.33 4.57
CA MET A 73 14.39 -0.91 4.20
C MET A 73 15.08 0.07 5.16
N THR A 74 15.61 -0.43 6.26
CA THR A 74 16.06 0.40 7.39
C THR A 74 17.27 -0.21 8.07
N LYS A 75 18.01 0.65 8.78
CA LYS A 75 19.08 0.25 9.71
C LYS A 75 18.67 0.40 11.17
N THR A 76 17.49 0.94 11.43
CA THR A 76 16.91 1.14 12.76
C THR A 76 15.54 0.48 12.84
N ALA A 77 15.08 0.14 14.04
CA ALA A 77 13.77 -0.46 14.22
C ALA A 77 12.65 0.48 13.73
N LEU A 78 11.66 -0.09 13.03
CA LEU A 78 10.45 0.60 12.60
C LEU A 78 9.25 0.09 13.39
N ARG A 79 8.21 0.92 13.48
CA ARG A 79 6.90 0.56 14.04
C ARG A 79 5.80 0.99 13.10
N SER A 80 4.70 0.25 13.08
CA SER A 80 3.49 0.74 12.41
C SER A 80 2.78 1.80 13.25
N ALA A 81 1.77 2.44 12.67
CA ALA A 81 0.78 3.19 13.43
C ALA A 81 0.12 2.28 14.49
N GLN A 82 -0.42 2.90 15.53
CA GLN A 82 -1.04 2.17 16.64
C GLN A 82 -2.52 1.92 16.38
N TRP A 83 -2.95 0.70 16.69
CA TRP A 83 -4.35 0.33 16.69
C TRP A 83 -4.95 0.47 18.09
N HIS A 84 -6.18 0.96 18.13
CA HIS A 84 -6.94 1.12 19.37
C HIS A 84 -8.31 0.43 19.21
N VAL A 85 -8.70 -0.37 20.18
CA VAL A 85 -9.99 -1.03 20.24
C VAL A 85 -10.94 -0.28 21.17
N PRO A 86 -12.24 -0.20 20.84
CA PRO A 86 -13.20 0.41 21.73
C PRO A 86 -13.48 -0.50 22.92
N LEU A 87 -13.51 0.09 24.12
CA LEU A 87 -14.02 -0.52 25.33
C LEU A 87 -15.34 0.15 25.68
N VAL A 88 -16.38 -0.66 25.89
CA VAL A 88 -17.70 -0.20 26.28
C VAL A 88 -18.02 -0.77 27.64
N ASP A 89 -17.48 -0.14 28.69
CA ASP A 89 -17.71 -0.55 30.08
C ASP A 89 -19.04 -0.01 30.62
N ARG A 90 -19.53 1.10 30.06
CA ARG A 90 -20.77 1.76 30.47
C ARG A 90 -21.59 2.18 29.26
N PRO A 91 -22.92 2.12 29.33
CA PRO A 91 -23.77 2.63 28.26
C PRO A 91 -23.50 4.11 27.98
N GLY A 92 -23.24 4.43 26.70
CA GLY A 92 -22.99 5.80 26.24
C GLY A 92 -21.57 6.32 26.45
N GLU A 93 -20.67 5.56 27.08
CA GLU A 93 -19.25 5.88 27.19
C GLU A 93 -18.43 4.93 26.35
N MET A 94 -17.65 5.47 25.41
CA MET A 94 -16.70 4.72 24.59
C MET A 94 -15.29 5.21 24.89
N VAL A 95 -14.45 4.33 25.41
CA VAL A 95 -13.03 4.57 25.62
C VAL A 95 -12.25 3.71 24.63
N PHE A 96 -11.13 4.19 24.13
CA PHE A 96 -10.26 3.43 23.25
C PHE A 96 -9.00 2.99 23.98
N GLU A 97 -8.72 1.68 23.96
CA GLU A 97 -7.50 1.10 24.48
C GLU A 97 -6.53 0.75 23.35
N ARG A 98 -5.25 0.96 23.56
CA ARG A 98 -4.21 0.56 22.63
C ARG A 98 -4.16 -0.97 22.53
N SER A 99 -4.32 -1.52 21.32
CA SER A 99 -4.34 -2.97 21.08
C SER A 99 -3.04 -3.53 20.49
N GLY A 100 -2.15 -2.68 19.97
CA GLY A 100 -0.86 -3.11 19.45
C GLY A 100 -0.34 -2.28 18.27
N GLU A 101 0.78 -2.75 17.74
CA GLU A 101 1.49 -2.22 16.56
C GLU A 101 2.43 -3.29 16.02
N TRP A 102 2.86 -3.17 14.77
CA TRP A 102 3.97 -3.98 14.26
C TRP A 102 5.30 -3.42 14.75
N ASN A 103 6.21 -4.32 15.11
CA ASN A 103 7.60 -3.99 15.42
C ASN A 103 8.48 -4.70 14.40
N ILE A 104 9.31 -3.95 13.69
CA ILE A 104 10.13 -4.44 12.58
C ILE A 104 11.59 -4.20 12.94
N THR A 105 12.35 -5.30 13.07
CA THR A 105 13.78 -5.27 13.35
C THR A 105 14.56 -5.32 12.04
N PRO A 106 15.59 -4.47 11.84
CA PRO A 106 16.44 -4.48 10.66
C PRO A 106 17.07 -5.83 10.37
N LYS A 107 17.27 -6.14 9.09
CA LYS A 107 17.95 -7.34 8.60
C LYS A 107 18.78 -7.01 7.35
N GLU A 108 19.91 -7.68 7.17
CA GLU A 108 20.69 -7.59 5.95
C GLU A 108 20.13 -8.53 4.85
N PRO A 109 20.31 -8.15 3.55
CA PRO A 109 20.99 -6.96 3.07
C PRO A 109 20.15 -5.69 3.19
N TYR A 110 20.76 -4.56 3.54
CA TYR A 110 20.05 -3.27 3.55
C TYR A 110 19.86 -2.75 2.11
N LEU A 111 18.62 -2.47 1.73
CA LEU A 111 18.26 -1.87 0.44
C LEU A 111 18.52 -0.35 0.47
N GLY A 112 19.77 0.04 0.15
CA GLY A 112 20.22 1.44 0.23
C GLY A 112 19.78 2.33 -0.93
N ALA A 113 19.29 1.75 -2.04
CA ALA A 113 18.85 2.49 -3.22
C ALA A 113 17.75 3.51 -2.94
N LYS A 114 17.60 4.54 -3.80
CA LYS A 114 16.41 5.39 -3.80
C LYS A 114 15.17 4.53 -4.02
N LYS A 115 14.08 4.85 -3.31
CA LYS A 115 12.83 4.09 -3.38
C LYS A 115 11.66 4.99 -3.77
N VAL A 116 10.77 4.44 -4.55
CA VAL A 116 9.48 5.03 -4.92
C VAL A 116 8.39 4.03 -4.59
N PHE A 117 7.30 4.50 -3.99
CA PHE A 117 6.13 3.71 -3.65
C PHE A 117 4.93 4.23 -4.45
N LEU A 118 4.37 3.40 -5.31
CA LEU A 118 3.19 3.78 -6.10
C LEU A 118 1.93 3.48 -5.28
N THR A 119 0.98 4.41 -5.26
CA THR A 119 -0.29 4.24 -4.53
C THR A 119 -1.47 4.88 -5.25
N HIS A 120 -2.67 4.47 -4.88
CA HIS A 120 -3.95 5.06 -5.30
C HIS A 120 -5.07 4.73 -4.31
N GLY A 121 -6.28 5.25 -4.55
CA GLY A 121 -7.45 5.05 -3.68
C GLY A 121 -7.90 3.59 -3.46
N GLY A 122 -7.35 2.61 -4.18
CA GLY A 122 -7.55 1.18 -3.93
C GLY A 122 -6.62 0.59 -2.85
N ALA A 123 -5.65 1.35 -2.36
CA ALA A 123 -4.81 0.98 -1.24
C ALA A 123 -5.59 1.19 0.06
N ILE A 124 -6.07 0.10 0.67
CA ILE A 124 -6.92 0.10 1.86
C ILE A 124 -6.29 -0.71 2.99
N SER A 125 -6.68 -0.43 4.24
CA SER A 125 -6.41 -1.27 5.42
C SER A 125 -4.93 -1.63 5.57
N TYR A 126 -4.54 -2.89 5.34
CA TYR A 126 -3.16 -3.36 5.42
C TYR A 126 -2.19 -2.55 4.54
N ALA A 127 -2.62 -2.16 3.34
CA ALA A 127 -1.83 -1.27 2.48
C ALA A 127 -1.55 0.08 3.16
N GLU A 128 -2.53 0.62 3.88
CA GLU A 128 -2.38 1.89 4.59
C GLU A 128 -1.51 1.77 5.84
N SER A 129 -1.54 0.64 6.55
CA SER A 129 -0.59 0.35 7.63
C SER A 129 0.84 0.33 7.10
N THR A 130 1.03 -0.28 5.92
CA THR A 130 2.29 -0.33 5.18
C THR A 130 2.75 1.07 4.75
N MET A 131 1.88 1.81 4.06
CA MET A 131 2.20 3.15 3.57
C MET A 131 2.39 4.16 4.69
N GLY A 132 1.75 3.98 5.85
CA GLY A 132 1.98 4.79 7.05
C GLY A 132 3.41 4.66 7.60
N ILE A 133 4.03 3.49 7.49
CA ILE A 133 5.46 3.30 7.80
C ILE A 133 6.31 4.08 6.80
N VAL A 134 6.00 3.97 5.50
CA VAL A 134 6.73 4.71 4.45
C VAL A 134 6.66 6.22 4.68
N GLU A 135 5.45 6.76 4.96
CA GLU A 135 5.21 8.17 5.25
C GLU A 135 6.01 8.65 6.46
N ASN A 136 5.87 7.95 7.60
CA ASN A 136 6.47 8.38 8.86
C ASN A 136 7.99 8.36 8.85
N TYR A 137 8.57 7.29 8.32
CA TYR A 137 10.03 7.11 8.30
C TYR A 137 10.69 7.64 7.02
N LYS A 138 9.92 8.25 6.11
CA LYS A 138 10.41 8.84 4.85
C LYS A 138 11.27 7.85 4.07
N LEU A 139 10.78 6.61 3.92
CA LEU A 139 11.55 5.54 3.30
C LEU A 139 11.73 5.71 1.79
N GLY A 140 10.99 6.62 1.17
CA GLY A 140 11.06 6.98 -0.25
C GLY A 140 9.92 7.90 -0.64
N GLU A 141 9.88 8.29 -1.92
CA GLU A 141 8.79 9.10 -2.46
C GLU A 141 7.52 8.26 -2.64
N ILE A 142 6.38 8.83 -2.30
CA ILE A 142 5.06 8.24 -2.53
C ILE A 142 4.47 8.90 -3.77
N VAL A 143 4.25 8.12 -4.82
CA VAL A 143 3.80 8.62 -6.13
C VAL A 143 2.42 8.10 -6.46
N GLY A 144 1.52 8.96 -6.88
CA GLY A 144 0.17 8.61 -7.30
C GLY A 144 -0.92 9.44 -6.63
N GLU A 145 -1.95 8.76 -6.13
CA GLU A 145 -3.09 9.36 -5.44
C GLU A 145 -3.09 8.95 -3.96
N ALA A 146 -3.86 9.67 -3.14
CA ALA A 146 -4.03 9.30 -1.74
C ALA A 146 -4.64 7.89 -1.58
N THR A 147 -4.29 7.21 -0.50
CA THR A 147 -4.96 5.95 -0.12
C THR A 147 -6.40 6.21 0.34
N ALA A 148 -7.18 5.15 0.54
CA ALA A 148 -8.62 5.27 0.81
C ALA A 148 -9.00 5.94 2.15
N GLY A 149 -8.09 5.98 3.11
CA GLY A 149 -8.42 6.46 4.46
C GLY A 149 -9.28 5.48 5.27
N THR A 150 -9.13 4.18 5.00
CA THR A 150 -9.91 3.11 5.64
C THR A 150 -8.98 2.05 6.24
N ASN A 151 -8.62 2.20 7.49
CA ASN A 151 -7.74 1.27 8.18
C ASN A 151 -8.39 0.74 9.46
N GLY A 152 -8.04 -0.48 9.86
CA GLY A 152 -8.52 -1.18 11.03
C GLY A 152 -9.26 -2.48 10.68
N ASN A 153 -9.30 -3.40 11.64
CA ASN A 153 -9.97 -4.68 11.45
C ASN A 153 -11.47 -4.51 11.31
N VAL A 154 -12.07 -5.31 10.44
CA VAL A 154 -13.52 -5.35 10.22
C VAL A 154 -14.20 -6.34 11.15
N ASN A 155 -15.43 -6.01 11.54
CA ASN A 155 -16.32 -6.85 12.32
C ASN A 155 -17.54 -7.20 11.46
N PRO A 156 -17.64 -8.44 10.94
CA PRO A 156 -18.80 -8.87 10.18
C PRO A 156 -19.92 -9.39 11.09
N PHE A 157 -21.18 -9.21 10.67
CA PHE A 157 -22.31 -9.90 11.23
C PHE A 157 -23.36 -10.18 10.16
N GLU A 158 -24.16 -11.23 10.40
CA GLU A 158 -25.22 -11.65 9.50
C GLU A 158 -26.55 -11.04 9.93
N LEU A 159 -27.30 -10.57 8.94
CA LEU A 159 -28.66 -10.08 9.10
C LEU A 159 -29.66 -11.15 8.62
N PRO A 160 -30.94 -11.12 9.12
CA PRO A 160 -31.99 -11.94 8.56
C PRO A 160 -32.10 -11.81 7.05
N GLY A 161 -32.26 -12.95 6.35
CA GLY A 161 -32.30 -12.98 4.89
C GLY A 161 -30.94 -13.24 4.21
N GLY A 162 -29.89 -13.52 4.98
CA GLY A 162 -28.57 -13.89 4.44
C GLY A 162 -27.72 -12.71 3.99
N TYR A 163 -28.03 -11.51 4.47
CA TYR A 163 -27.22 -10.32 4.23
C TYR A 163 -26.06 -10.27 5.26
N SER A 164 -24.85 -10.04 4.77
CA SER A 164 -23.71 -9.77 5.64
C SER A 164 -23.42 -8.27 5.67
N LEU A 165 -23.16 -7.74 6.86
CA LEU A 165 -22.72 -6.36 7.07
C LEU A 165 -21.40 -6.38 7.83
N SER A 166 -20.46 -5.53 7.43
CA SER A 166 -19.21 -5.37 8.13
C SER A 166 -18.89 -3.90 8.38
N TRP A 167 -18.22 -3.62 9.48
CA TRP A 167 -17.73 -2.29 9.82
C TRP A 167 -16.36 -2.36 10.52
N THR A 168 -15.66 -1.24 10.55
CA THR A 168 -14.43 -1.08 11.32
C THR A 168 -14.74 -0.39 12.63
N GLY A 169 -14.52 -1.07 13.76
CA GLY A 169 -14.67 -0.50 15.11
C GLY A 169 -13.36 0.04 15.68
N MET A 170 -12.24 -0.31 15.05
CA MET A 170 -10.92 0.14 15.48
C MET A 170 -10.68 1.62 15.18
N LYS A 171 -10.01 2.32 16.09
CA LYS A 171 -9.43 3.64 15.85
C LYS A 171 -7.97 3.46 15.47
N VAL A 172 -7.58 3.97 14.31
CA VAL A 172 -6.19 4.01 13.84
C VAL A 172 -5.78 5.48 13.74
N LEU A 173 -4.68 5.83 14.38
CA LEU A 173 -4.07 7.15 14.30
C LEU A 173 -2.78 7.05 13.51
N LYS A 174 -2.40 8.12 12.82
CA LYS A 174 -1.06 8.23 12.24
C LYS A 174 0.00 8.25 13.34
N HIS A 175 1.26 8.09 13.00
CA HIS A 175 2.36 8.07 13.98
C HIS A 175 2.48 9.36 14.80
N ASP A 176 2.07 10.49 14.24
CA ASP A 176 2.02 11.78 14.92
C ASP A 176 0.75 12.01 15.76
N GLY A 177 -0.10 11.00 15.85
CA GLY A 177 -1.38 11.05 16.56
C GLY A 177 -2.53 11.69 15.79
N SER A 178 -2.31 12.13 14.55
CA SER A 178 -3.36 12.71 13.72
C SER A 178 -4.34 11.67 13.19
N GLN A 179 -5.49 12.14 12.68
CA GLN A 179 -6.54 11.29 12.17
C GLN A 179 -6.10 10.58 10.89
N HIS A 180 -6.36 9.26 10.82
CA HIS A 180 -6.16 8.45 9.62
C HIS A 180 -7.46 8.28 8.83
N HIS A 181 -8.59 7.97 9.49
CA HIS A 181 -9.86 7.69 8.85
C HIS A 181 -10.39 8.88 8.04
N GLY A 182 -10.72 8.61 6.77
CA GLY A 182 -11.16 9.63 5.82
C GLY A 182 -10.06 10.54 5.28
N VAL A 183 -8.82 10.36 5.75
CA VAL A 183 -7.63 11.14 5.31
C VAL A 183 -6.69 10.28 4.48
N GLY A 184 -6.32 9.09 5.00
CA GLY A 184 -5.37 8.19 4.36
C GLY A 184 -3.93 8.71 4.36
N ILE A 185 -3.13 8.15 3.46
CA ILE A 185 -1.74 8.52 3.22
C ILE A 185 -1.69 9.32 1.93
N ALA A 186 -1.23 10.57 2.00
CA ALA A 186 -1.10 11.44 0.84
C ALA A 186 0.18 11.13 0.06
N PRO A 187 0.18 11.26 -1.29
CA PRO A 187 1.40 11.15 -2.06
C PRO A 187 2.30 12.37 -1.82
N THR A 188 3.62 12.16 -1.82
CA THR A 188 4.61 13.24 -1.84
C THR A 188 4.74 13.84 -3.24
N VAL A 189 4.47 13.01 -4.27
CA VAL A 189 4.46 13.41 -5.68
C VAL A 189 3.14 12.99 -6.31
N PRO A 190 2.14 13.87 -6.39
CA PRO A 190 0.87 13.56 -7.04
C PRO A 190 1.05 13.14 -8.50
N ALA A 191 0.39 12.07 -8.90
CA ALA A 191 0.32 11.58 -10.26
C ALA A 191 -1.00 10.83 -10.49
N VAL A 192 -1.66 11.12 -11.59
CA VAL A 192 -2.94 10.51 -11.97
C VAL A 192 -2.88 9.99 -13.38
N ARG A 193 -3.71 8.99 -13.69
CA ARG A 193 -3.89 8.49 -15.04
C ARG A 193 -4.78 9.45 -15.82
N THR A 194 -4.33 9.87 -16.99
CA THR A 194 -5.14 10.67 -17.91
C THR A 194 -5.97 9.79 -18.85
N GLN A 195 -7.05 10.34 -19.42
CA GLN A 195 -7.82 9.63 -20.47
C GLN A 195 -6.93 9.25 -21.66
N ALA A 196 -6.04 10.15 -22.07
CA ALA A 196 -5.10 9.90 -23.17
C ALA A 196 -4.10 8.78 -22.81
N GLY A 197 -3.57 8.78 -21.58
CA GLY A 197 -2.69 7.73 -21.09
C GLY A 197 -3.37 6.37 -21.06
N VAL A 198 -4.60 6.32 -20.52
CA VAL A 198 -5.42 5.09 -20.50
C VAL A 198 -5.69 4.57 -21.91
N ALA A 199 -6.09 5.45 -22.84
CA ALA A 199 -6.34 5.07 -24.24
C ALA A 199 -5.07 4.56 -24.95
N ALA A 200 -3.91 5.07 -24.57
CA ALA A 200 -2.61 4.64 -25.10
C ALA A 200 -2.00 3.43 -24.35
N GLY A 201 -2.68 2.88 -23.33
CA GLY A 201 -2.17 1.76 -22.52
C GLY A 201 -0.96 2.13 -21.65
N ARG A 202 -0.76 3.42 -21.35
CA ARG A 202 0.37 3.90 -20.55
C ARG A 202 0.10 3.81 -19.06
N ASP A 203 1.17 3.56 -18.28
CA ASP A 203 1.18 3.70 -16.83
C ASP A 203 1.91 4.99 -16.41
N GLU A 204 1.20 6.12 -16.48
CA GLU A 204 1.76 7.44 -16.22
C GLU A 204 2.26 7.58 -14.77
N VAL A 205 1.68 6.84 -13.81
CA VAL A 205 2.11 6.81 -12.42
C VAL A 205 3.46 6.10 -12.29
N LEU A 206 3.62 4.95 -12.95
CA LEU A 206 4.88 4.21 -13.01
C LEU A 206 5.96 5.02 -13.73
N GLU A 207 5.63 5.61 -14.87
CA GLU A 207 6.55 6.48 -15.64
C GLU A 207 7.07 7.65 -14.77
N ARG A 208 6.16 8.26 -13.96
CA ARG A 208 6.56 9.31 -13.02
C ARG A 208 7.53 8.80 -11.96
N GLY A 209 7.30 7.60 -11.43
CA GLY A 209 8.20 6.93 -10.48
C GLY A 209 9.60 6.69 -11.06
N ILE A 210 9.67 6.20 -12.29
CA ILE A 210 10.95 5.97 -13.00
C ILE A 210 11.72 7.30 -13.17
N LEU A 211 11.02 8.36 -13.56
CA LEU A 211 11.65 9.69 -13.74
C LEU A 211 12.27 10.24 -12.45
N LEU A 212 11.64 10.00 -11.29
CA LEU A 212 12.18 10.42 -9.99
C LEU A 212 13.45 9.67 -9.60
N LEU A 213 13.56 8.41 -9.98
CA LEU A 213 14.75 7.60 -9.68
C LEU A 213 15.97 7.99 -10.53
N LYS A 214 15.75 8.68 -11.66
CA LYS A 214 16.80 9.15 -12.58
C LYS A 214 17.39 10.52 -12.19
N GLN A 215 16.76 11.22 -11.26
CA GLN A 215 17.23 12.50 -10.72
C GLN A 215 18.22 12.30 -9.56
#